data_cad0be9e2d87924d7b5ba6e853d00418
#
_entry.id   cad0be9e2d87924d7b5ba6e853d00418
#
_cell.length_a   1.000
_cell.length_b   1.000
_cell.length_c   1.000
_cell.angle_alpha   90.00
_cell.angle_beta   90.00
_cell.angle_gamma   90.00
#
_symmetry.space_group_name_H-M   'P 1'
#
loop_
_entity.id
_entity.type
_entity.pdbx_description
1 polymer ?
#
loop_
_entity_poly.entity_id
_entity_poly.type
_entity_poly.pdbx_seq_one_letter_code
_entity_poly.pdbx_strand_id
1 'polypeptide(L)'
;LGGTENVVLQLCEILSDKVNKIVVCSSGGVHEKKLQEMGIKHYLIPDIASKNPMDMLKSCRSLKRIIDKEQITIVHSHHRMAAFYAELVAPKSVVKVANAHNTFTDKKKLTQLAYRNTKVIAVGEMVKKNLTEYFEIPKEQVSVIHNAVKPFDGKNVPFEMLYKEHAKGNVLIGNIGRLSEQKGMTYFIEAAEIATRTHPEARFIIVG
;
A
#
# COMPACT_ATOMS: atom_id res chain seq x y z
N LEU A 1 -3.98 -5.46 -8.02
CA LEU A 1 -2.77 -5.60 -7.19
C LEU A 1 -2.17 -4.23 -6.95
N GLY A 2 -2.01 -3.82 -5.69
CA GLY A 2 -1.48 -2.52 -5.31
C GLY A 2 -0.14 -2.61 -4.58
N GLY A 3 0.67 -1.54 -4.65
CA GLY A 3 1.94 -1.46 -3.92
C GLY A 3 1.76 -1.59 -2.41
N THR A 4 0.66 -1.07 -1.87
CA THR A 4 0.33 -1.17 -0.43
C THR A 4 0.20 -2.62 0.04
N GLU A 5 -0.49 -3.46 -0.72
CA GLU A 5 -0.69 -4.88 -0.40
C GLU A 5 0.64 -5.64 -0.39
N ASN A 6 1.53 -5.34 -1.35
CA ASN A 6 2.87 -5.91 -1.39
C ASN A 6 3.71 -5.50 -0.16
N VAL A 7 3.61 -4.24 0.28
CA VAL A 7 4.27 -3.77 1.51
C VAL A 7 3.78 -4.54 2.74
N VAL A 8 2.47 -4.80 2.85
CA VAL A 8 1.91 -5.62 3.94
C VAL A 8 2.51 -7.02 3.94
N LEU A 9 2.56 -7.69 2.77
CA LEU A 9 3.14 -9.04 2.66
C LEU A 9 4.64 -9.07 3.01
N GLN A 10 5.40 -8.09 2.53
CA GLN A 10 6.82 -7.95 2.86
C GLN A 10 7.03 -7.76 4.37
N LEU A 11 6.21 -6.91 5.01
CA LEU A 11 6.27 -6.72 6.46
C LEU A 11 5.91 -8.00 7.20
N CYS A 12 4.90 -8.74 6.78
CA CYS A 12 4.56 -10.02 7.35
C CYS A 12 5.73 -11.00 7.30
N GLU A 13 6.43 -11.06 6.17
CA GLU A 13 7.57 -11.93 5.96
C GLU A 13 8.78 -11.50 6.82
N ILE A 14 9.12 -10.20 6.85
CA ILE A 14 10.25 -9.67 7.62
C ILE A 14 10.03 -9.78 9.13
N LEU A 15 8.79 -9.68 9.58
CA LEU A 15 8.45 -9.69 11.00
C LEU A 15 8.11 -11.07 11.55
N SER A 16 7.99 -12.10 10.69
CA SER A 16 7.55 -13.44 11.08
C SER A 16 8.41 -14.08 12.17
N ASP A 17 9.70 -13.80 12.18
CA ASP A 17 10.69 -14.30 13.17
C ASP A 17 10.96 -13.30 14.32
N LYS A 18 10.36 -12.12 14.29
CA LYS A 18 10.61 -11.01 15.23
C LYS A 18 9.47 -10.77 16.20
N VAL A 19 8.32 -11.34 15.93
CA VAL A 19 7.12 -11.20 16.77
C VAL A 19 6.47 -12.56 17.02
N ASN A 20 5.81 -12.70 18.15
CA ASN A 20 5.19 -13.98 18.54
C ASN A 20 4.04 -14.40 17.62
N LYS A 21 3.34 -13.43 17.02
CA LYS A 21 2.18 -13.69 16.18
C LYS A 21 1.92 -12.52 15.25
N ILE A 22 1.52 -12.84 14.02
CA ILE A 22 0.97 -11.89 13.04
C ILE A 22 -0.44 -12.32 12.69
N VAL A 23 -1.33 -11.35 12.64
CA VAL A 23 -2.72 -11.52 12.17
C VAL A 23 -3.01 -10.42 11.17
N VAL A 24 -3.59 -10.78 10.03
CA VAL A 24 -3.97 -9.82 9.00
C VAL A 24 -5.50 -9.71 8.93
N CYS A 25 -6.02 -8.50 8.79
CA CYS A 25 -7.43 -8.22 8.60
C CYS A 25 -7.63 -7.43 7.31
N SER A 26 -8.47 -7.93 6.42
CA SER A 26 -8.84 -7.22 5.17
C SER A 26 -10.19 -7.72 4.65
N SER A 27 -10.69 -7.11 3.59
CA SER A 27 -11.89 -7.56 2.89
C SER A 27 -11.67 -8.77 1.98
N GLY A 28 -10.47 -9.38 2.07
CA GLY A 28 -10.07 -10.50 1.21
C GLY A 28 -9.32 -10.06 -0.05
N GLY A 29 -8.99 -11.03 -0.89
CA GLY A 29 -8.34 -10.79 -2.17
C GLY A 29 -7.27 -11.82 -2.53
N VAL A 30 -6.53 -11.54 -3.59
CA VAL A 30 -5.57 -12.48 -4.22
C VAL A 30 -4.41 -12.92 -3.31
N HIS A 31 -4.14 -12.18 -2.24
CA HIS A 31 -3.04 -12.47 -1.32
C HIS A 31 -3.40 -13.41 -0.17
N GLU A 32 -4.66 -13.82 -0.04
CA GLU A 32 -5.09 -14.73 1.03
C GLU A 32 -4.33 -16.06 1.01
N LYS A 33 -4.15 -16.63 -0.19
CA LYS A 33 -3.37 -17.86 -0.37
C LYS A 33 -1.94 -17.70 0.13
N LYS A 34 -1.29 -16.58 -0.18
CA LYS A 34 0.08 -16.30 0.27
C LYS A 34 0.18 -16.15 1.78
N LEU A 35 -0.78 -15.48 2.41
CA LEU A 35 -0.85 -15.39 3.87
C LEU A 35 -1.01 -16.78 4.51
N GLN A 36 -1.83 -17.65 3.93
CA GLN A 36 -2.00 -19.03 4.37
C GLN A 36 -0.70 -19.83 4.24
N GLU A 37 0.01 -19.74 3.11
CA GLU A 37 1.32 -20.37 2.88
C GLU A 37 2.38 -19.90 3.92
N MET A 38 2.28 -18.66 4.38
CA MET A 38 3.12 -18.09 5.43
C MET A 38 2.67 -18.48 6.85
N GLY A 39 1.59 -19.25 7.01
CA GLY A 39 1.00 -19.61 8.30
C GLY A 39 0.36 -18.43 9.04
N ILE A 40 0.07 -17.33 8.34
CA ILE A 40 -0.50 -16.11 8.92
C ILE A 40 -2.02 -16.19 8.89
N LYS A 41 -2.62 -16.02 10.06
CA LYS A 41 -4.08 -16.01 10.20
C LYS A 41 -4.67 -14.75 9.58
N HIS A 42 -5.61 -14.95 8.65
CA HIS A 42 -6.35 -13.88 8.02
C HIS A 42 -7.79 -13.84 8.52
N TYR A 43 -8.26 -12.65 8.86
CA TYR A 43 -9.65 -12.38 9.23
C TYR A 43 -10.31 -11.52 8.17
N LEU A 44 -11.42 -12.02 7.61
CA LEU A 44 -12.28 -11.23 6.73
C LEU A 44 -13.06 -10.19 7.55
N ILE A 45 -12.96 -8.95 7.16
CA ILE A 45 -13.75 -7.83 7.69
C ILE A 45 -14.41 -7.09 6.52
N PRO A 46 -15.49 -6.33 6.73
CA PRO A 46 -16.05 -5.49 5.68
C PRO A 46 -15.01 -4.56 5.07
N ASP A 47 -15.22 -4.18 3.80
CA ASP A 47 -14.35 -3.22 3.14
C ASP A 47 -14.23 -1.93 3.95
N ILE A 48 -13.00 -1.63 4.38
CA ILE A 48 -12.69 -0.43 5.17
C ILE A 48 -12.95 0.88 4.40
N ALA A 49 -13.05 0.83 3.09
CA ALA A 49 -13.40 1.97 2.24
C ALA A 49 -14.92 2.17 2.10
N SER A 50 -15.73 1.22 2.58
CA SER A 50 -17.18 1.33 2.55
C SER A 50 -17.66 2.58 3.29
N LYS A 51 -18.58 3.31 2.68
CA LYS A 51 -19.25 4.47 3.29
C LYS A 51 -20.54 4.09 4.01
N ASN A 52 -20.90 2.80 4.00
CA ASN A 52 -22.10 2.31 4.69
C ASN A 52 -21.87 2.29 6.22
N PRO A 53 -22.67 2.99 7.03
CA PRO A 53 -22.51 3.01 8.48
C PRO A 53 -22.56 1.62 9.13
N MET A 54 -23.34 0.68 8.57
CA MET A 54 -23.43 -0.69 9.08
C MET A 54 -22.10 -1.45 8.88
N ASP A 55 -21.45 -1.25 7.74
CA ASP A 55 -20.14 -1.87 7.48
C ASP A 55 -19.06 -1.27 8.37
N MET A 56 -19.10 0.04 8.60
CA MET A 56 -18.20 0.71 9.54
C MET A 56 -18.38 0.15 10.97
N LEU A 57 -19.61 -0.02 11.42
CA LEU A 57 -19.90 -0.60 12.74
C LEU A 57 -19.45 -2.07 12.84
N LYS A 58 -19.71 -2.87 11.78
CA LYS A 58 -19.25 -4.27 11.69
C LYS A 58 -17.72 -4.34 11.72
N SER A 59 -17.02 -3.46 10.99
CA SER A 59 -15.55 -3.39 10.96
C SER A 59 -14.99 -3.05 12.34
N CYS A 60 -15.55 -2.07 13.03
CA CYS A 60 -15.16 -1.71 14.39
C CYS A 60 -15.37 -2.88 15.37
N ARG A 61 -16.54 -3.55 15.34
CA ARG A 61 -16.82 -4.71 16.21
C ARG A 61 -15.89 -5.88 15.92
N SER A 62 -15.64 -6.15 14.64
CA SER A 62 -14.75 -7.23 14.22
C SER A 62 -13.33 -6.95 14.68
N LEU A 63 -12.81 -5.73 14.45
CA LEU A 63 -11.47 -5.35 14.85
C LEU A 63 -11.29 -5.45 16.37
N LYS A 64 -12.25 -4.91 17.16
CA LYS A 64 -12.21 -5.04 18.61
C LYS A 64 -12.14 -6.51 19.05
N ARG A 65 -13.04 -7.35 18.52
CA ARG A 65 -13.06 -8.79 18.83
C ARG A 65 -11.75 -9.49 18.49
N ILE A 66 -11.14 -9.14 17.34
CA ILE A 66 -9.85 -9.73 16.90
C ILE A 66 -8.74 -9.29 17.85
N ILE A 67 -8.65 -8.00 18.19
CA ILE A 67 -7.68 -7.47 19.15
C ILE A 67 -7.76 -8.24 20.47
N ASP A 68 -8.95 -8.37 21.04
CA ASP A 68 -9.17 -9.05 22.31
C ASP A 68 -8.88 -10.56 22.22
N LYS A 69 -9.41 -11.24 21.18
CA LYS A 69 -9.25 -12.69 20.99
C LYS A 69 -7.80 -13.10 20.75
N GLU A 70 -7.10 -12.35 19.92
CA GLU A 70 -5.71 -12.66 19.53
C GLU A 70 -4.67 -12.02 20.46
N GLN A 71 -5.11 -11.29 21.51
CA GLN A 71 -4.24 -10.59 22.44
C GLN A 71 -3.23 -9.68 21.73
N ILE A 72 -3.73 -8.88 20.79
CA ILE A 72 -2.92 -8.00 19.95
C ILE A 72 -2.35 -6.85 20.79
N THR A 73 -1.06 -6.64 20.71
CA THR A 73 -0.34 -5.55 21.42
C THR A 73 0.03 -4.40 20.49
N ILE A 74 0.07 -4.64 19.16
CA ILE A 74 0.37 -3.62 18.14
C ILE A 74 -0.65 -3.76 17.02
N VAL A 75 -1.31 -2.66 16.67
CA VAL A 75 -2.14 -2.56 15.45
C VAL A 75 -1.38 -1.73 14.43
N HIS A 76 -1.08 -2.31 13.27
CA HIS A 76 -0.41 -1.65 12.17
C HIS A 76 -1.37 -1.47 10.99
N SER A 77 -1.67 -0.23 10.66
CA SER A 77 -2.66 0.15 9.63
C SER A 77 -1.98 0.63 8.35
N HIS A 78 -2.49 0.21 7.21
CA HIS A 78 -2.01 0.65 5.88
C HIS A 78 -3.03 1.50 5.11
N HIS A 79 -4.09 1.91 5.79
CA HIS A 79 -5.13 2.77 5.25
C HIS A 79 -5.66 3.72 6.32
N ARG A 80 -5.93 4.99 5.97
CA ARG A 80 -6.44 6.02 6.89
C ARG A 80 -7.68 5.57 7.67
N MET A 81 -8.63 4.90 7.00
CA MET A 81 -9.84 4.40 7.68
C MET A 81 -9.54 3.24 8.63
N ALA A 82 -8.57 2.38 8.32
CA ALA A 82 -8.14 1.34 9.26
C ALA A 82 -7.53 1.95 10.53
N ALA A 83 -6.71 2.99 10.39
CA ALA A 83 -6.18 3.74 11.52
C ALA A 83 -7.28 4.41 12.34
N PHE A 84 -8.28 4.99 11.67
CA PHE A 84 -9.45 5.57 12.32
C PHE A 84 -10.23 4.53 13.15
N TYR A 85 -10.51 3.35 12.60
CA TYR A 85 -11.18 2.28 13.34
C TYR A 85 -10.33 1.79 14.52
N ALA A 86 -9.01 1.65 14.32
CA ALA A 86 -8.10 1.28 15.41
C ALA A 86 -8.10 2.33 16.53
N GLU A 87 -8.13 3.63 16.19
CA GLU A 87 -8.23 4.71 17.20
C GLU A 87 -9.54 4.63 18.01
N LEU A 88 -10.65 4.23 17.39
CA LEU A 88 -11.94 4.12 18.06
C LEU A 88 -12.06 2.92 19.00
N VAL A 89 -11.42 1.77 18.65
CA VAL A 89 -11.74 0.50 19.33
C VAL A 89 -10.56 -0.14 20.05
N ALA A 90 -9.31 0.20 19.73
CA ALA A 90 -8.16 -0.39 20.38
C ALA A 90 -8.00 0.17 21.81
N PRO A 91 -7.74 -0.70 22.79
CA PRO A 91 -7.41 -0.26 24.15
C PRO A 91 -6.17 0.65 24.17
N LYS A 92 -6.05 1.52 25.18
CA LYS A 92 -4.89 2.42 25.34
C LYS A 92 -3.54 1.67 25.47
N SER A 93 -3.56 0.43 25.94
CA SER A 93 -2.40 -0.44 26.05
C SER A 93 -1.90 -0.97 24.70
N VAL A 94 -2.71 -0.88 23.64
CA VAL A 94 -2.34 -1.31 22.28
C VAL A 94 -1.63 -0.18 21.56
N VAL A 95 -0.41 -0.44 21.10
CA VAL A 95 0.35 0.51 20.29
C VAL A 95 -0.25 0.59 18.90
N LYS A 96 -0.47 1.80 18.40
CA LYS A 96 -0.99 2.04 17.04
C LYS A 96 0.10 2.60 16.15
N VAL A 97 0.29 1.95 15.01
CA VAL A 97 1.21 2.36 13.94
C VAL A 97 0.42 2.48 12.65
N ALA A 98 0.73 3.43 11.81
CA ALA A 98 0.11 3.56 10.50
C ALA A 98 1.12 3.92 9.43
N ASN A 99 1.07 3.23 8.27
CA ASN A 99 1.76 3.67 7.07
C ASN A 99 0.86 4.59 6.25
N ALA A 100 1.37 5.77 5.94
CA ALA A 100 0.76 6.70 4.99
C ALA A 100 1.47 6.55 3.64
N HIS A 101 0.74 6.07 2.64
CA HIS A 101 1.27 5.73 1.32
C HIS A 101 1.08 6.83 0.27
N ASN A 102 0.18 7.80 0.53
CA ASN A 102 -0.17 8.86 -0.42
C ASN A 102 -0.33 10.20 0.30
N THR A 103 -0.25 11.27 -0.46
CA THR A 103 -0.69 12.60 -0.05
C THR A 103 -2.19 12.75 -0.30
N PHE A 104 -2.87 13.49 0.57
CA PHE A 104 -4.29 13.81 0.47
C PHE A 104 -4.53 15.28 0.78
N THR A 105 -5.66 15.82 0.31
CA THR A 105 -6.09 17.19 0.58
C THR A 105 -7.53 17.25 1.12
N ASP A 106 -8.09 16.08 1.50
CA ASP A 106 -9.46 15.94 1.96
C ASP A 106 -9.54 15.45 3.41
N LYS A 107 -10.70 15.63 4.02
CA LYS A 107 -11.09 15.06 5.33
C LYS A 107 -10.07 15.34 6.45
N LYS A 108 -9.60 16.59 6.58
CA LYS A 108 -8.56 16.99 7.55
C LYS A 108 -8.90 16.51 8.98
N LYS A 109 -10.08 16.83 9.50
CA LYS A 109 -10.48 16.43 10.87
C LYS A 109 -10.50 14.91 11.07
N LEU A 110 -10.94 14.15 10.07
CA LEU A 110 -10.94 12.69 10.13
C LEU A 110 -9.51 12.15 10.19
N THR A 111 -8.61 12.71 9.40
CA THR A 111 -7.19 12.31 9.37
C THR A 111 -6.50 12.64 10.70
N GLN A 112 -6.75 13.83 11.26
CA GLN A 112 -6.26 14.22 12.59
C GLN A 112 -6.74 13.26 13.66
N LEU A 113 -8.03 12.88 13.62
CA LEU A 113 -8.58 11.91 14.57
C LEU A 113 -8.00 10.52 14.40
N ALA A 114 -7.84 10.05 13.15
CA ALA A 114 -7.28 8.73 12.84
C ALA A 114 -5.84 8.56 13.35
N TYR A 115 -5.07 9.65 13.35
CA TYR A 115 -3.65 9.62 13.72
C TYR A 115 -3.35 10.23 15.10
N ARG A 116 -4.36 10.63 15.87
CA ARG A 116 -4.18 11.35 17.15
C ARG A 116 -3.25 10.67 18.14
N ASN A 117 -3.35 9.35 18.27
CA ASN A 117 -2.52 8.54 19.18
C ASN A 117 -1.75 7.44 18.42
N THR A 118 -1.34 7.73 17.19
CA THR A 118 -0.75 6.76 16.28
C THR A 118 0.63 7.23 15.86
N LYS A 119 1.62 6.35 15.89
CA LYS A 119 2.93 6.59 15.26
C LYS A 119 2.76 6.40 13.76
N VAL A 120 3.08 7.43 12.97
CA VAL A 120 2.85 7.41 11.52
C VAL A 120 4.17 7.27 10.77
N ILE A 121 4.20 6.32 9.88
CA ILE A 121 5.30 6.09 8.94
C ILE A 121 4.89 6.67 7.59
N ALA A 122 5.53 7.74 7.18
CA ALA A 122 5.39 8.30 5.84
C ALA A 122 6.34 7.56 4.89
N VAL A 123 5.85 7.13 3.72
CA VAL A 123 6.68 6.41 2.75
C VAL A 123 7.65 7.31 1.96
N GLY A 124 7.65 8.61 2.23
CA GLY A 124 8.55 9.59 1.64
C GLY A 124 8.36 10.99 2.20
N GLU A 125 9.30 11.89 1.94
CA GLU A 125 9.31 13.26 2.47
C GLU A 125 8.07 14.07 2.07
N MET A 126 7.56 13.89 0.85
CA MET A 126 6.34 14.57 0.39
C MET A 126 5.11 14.15 1.22
N VAL A 127 5.04 12.87 1.59
CA VAL A 127 3.96 12.36 2.44
C VAL A 127 4.11 12.92 3.86
N LYS A 128 5.33 12.93 4.41
CA LYS A 128 5.59 13.55 5.72
C LYS A 128 5.19 15.03 5.71
N LYS A 129 5.63 15.79 4.71
CA LYS A 129 5.27 17.21 4.56
C LYS A 129 3.76 17.40 4.52
N ASN A 130 3.04 16.61 3.74
CA ASN A 130 1.58 16.65 3.67
C ASN A 130 0.93 16.38 5.03
N LEU A 131 1.42 15.38 5.77
CA LEU A 131 0.91 15.05 7.11
C LEU A 131 1.16 16.16 8.12
N THR A 132 2.35 16.77 8.13
CA THR A 132 2.74 17.74 9.14
C THR A 132 2.28 19.16 8.84
N GLU A 133 2.26 19.58 7.57
CA GLU A 133 1.89 20.94 7.18
C GLU A 133 0.41 21.08 6.86
N TYR A 134 -0.17 20.16 6.08
CA TYR A 134 -1.59 20.24 5.73
C TYR A 134 -2.51 19.64 6.79
N PHE A 135 -2.18 18.42 7.28
CA PHE A 135 -2.97 17.75 8.30
C PHE A 135 -2.61 18.15 9.73
N GLU A 136 -1.51 18.89 9.94
CA GLU A 136 -1.05 19.35 11.25
C GLU A 136 -0.82 18.21 12.25
N ILE A 137 -0.39 17.06 11.76
CA ILE A 137 0.04 15.96 12.62
C ILE A 137 1.39 16.34 13.24
N PRO A 138 1.58 16.18 14.56
CA PRO A 138 2.84 16.53 15.23
C PRO A 138 4.05 15.85 14.57
N LYS A 139 5.13 16.61 14.34
CA LYS A 139 6.31 16.13 13.61
C LYS A 139 6.98 14.93 14.29
N GLU A 140 6.92 14.88 15.61
CA GLU A 140 7.45 13.80 16.45
C GLU A 140 6.66 12.49 16.32
N GLN A 141 5.44 12.54 15.78
CA GLN A 141 4.63 11.36 15.48
C GLN A 141 4.92 10.78 14.10
N VAL A 142 5.61 11.53 13.21
CA VAL A 142 5.80 11.15 11.81
C VAL A 142 7.27 10.87 11.50
N SER A 143 7.56 9.62 11.21
CA SER A 143 8.87 9.19 10.70
C SER A 143 8.80 8.90 9.21
N VAL A 144 9.91 9.09 8.48
CA VAL A 144 9.99 8.67 7.08
C VAL A 144 10.72 7.34 7.01
N ILE A 145 10.06 6.35 6.40
CA ILE A 145 10.65 5.06 6.04
C ILE A 145 10.22 4.76 4.61
N HIS A 146 11.18 4.80 3.69
CA HIS A 146 10.91 4.50 2.29
C HIS A 146 10.53 3.05 2.10
N ASN A 147 9.62 2.80 1.15
CA ASN A 147 9.34 1.44 0.71
C ASN A 147 10.60 0.83 0.08
N ALA A 148 10.82 -0.45 0.34
CA ALA A 148 11.87 -1.22 -0.28
C ALA A 148 11.26 -2.29 -1.20
N VAL A 149 12.05 -2.76 -2.14
CA VAL A 149 11.73 -3.93 -2.96
C VAL A 149 12.74 -5.03 -2.67
N LYS A 150 12.31 -6.28 -2.76
CA LYS A 150 13.25 -7.41 -2.68
C LYS A 150 14.21 -7.36 -3.86
N PRO A 151 15.47 -7.74 -3.67
CA PRO A 151 16.38 -7.94 -4.79
C PRO A 151 15.76 -8.91 -5.79
N PHE A 152 16.01 -8.66 -7.06
CA PHE A 152 15.57 -9.55 -8.12
C PHE A 152 16.29 -10.89 -7.98
N ASP A 153 15.56 -12.01 -8.00
CA ASP A 153 16.10 -13.36 -7.77
C ASP A 153 16.80 -13.97 -9.01
N GLY A 154 16.94 -13.19 -10.08
CA GLY A 154 17.63 -13.61 -11.31
C GLY A 154 16.81 -14.54 -12.21
N LYS A 155 15.61 -14.93 -11.83
CA LYS A 155 14.73 -15.75 -12.67
C LYS A 155 14.01 -14.88 -13.69
N ASN A 156 14.70 -14.62 -14.80
CA ASN A 156 14.07 -13.99 -15.95
C ASN A 156 13.16 -14.99 -16.65
N VAL A 157 11.90 -14.64 -16.81
CA VAL A 157 11.06 -15.24 -17.83
C VAL A 157 11.24 -14.39 -19.08
N PRO A 158 11.93 -14.89 -20.13
CA PRO A 158 12.15 -14.12 -21.33
C PRO A 158 10.81 -13.78 -21.99
N PHE A 159 10.56 -12.50 -22.21
CA PHE A 159 9.46 -12.09 -23.05
C PHE A 159 9.97 -12.00 -24.48
N GLU A 160 9.81 -13.08 -25.23
CA GLU A 160 10.44 -13.29 -26.54
C GLU A 160 10.24 -12.11 -27.51
N MET A 161 9.08 -11.48 -27.50
CA MET A 161 8.79 -10.30 -28.33
C MET A 161 9.75 -9.14 -28.03
N LEU A 162 10.07 -8.87 -26.76
CA LEU A 162 10.97 -7.78 -26.37
C LEU A 162 12.40 -8.07 -26.82
N TYR A 163 12.85 -9.32 -26.68
CA TYR A 163 14.17 -9.73 -27.16
C TYR A 163 14.29 -9.61 -28.68
N LYS A 164 13.24 -10.00 -29.42
CA LYS A 164 13.22 -9.88 -30.89
C LYS A 164 13.29 -8.41 -31.32
N GLU A 165 12.56 -7.52 -30.66
CA GLU A 165 12.60 -6.09 -30.98
C GLU A 165 13.97 -5.47 -30.62
N HIS A 166 14.55 -5.82 -29.47
CA HIS A 166 15.87 -5.36 -29.08
C HIS A 166 16.97 -5.87 -30.04
N ALA A 167 16.88 -7.14 -30.45
CA ALA A 167 17.83 -7.73 -31.42
C ALA A 167 17.79 -7.06 -32.81
N LYS A 168 16.70 -6.40 -33.20
CA LYS A 168 16.61 -5.58 -34.39
C LYS A 168 17.24 -4.18 -34.23
N GLY A 169 17.82 -3.86 -33.09
CA GLY A 169 18.38 -2.54 -32.78
C GLY A 169 17.38 -1.53 -32.32
N ASN A 170 16.13 -1.94 -32.02
CA ASN A 170 15.11 -1.02 -31.52
C ASN A 170 15.36 -0.63 -30.06
N VAL A 171 15.03 0.61 -29.71
CA VAL A 171 15.06 1.15 -28.35
C VAL A 171 13.71 0.85 -27.69
N LEU A 172 13.73 0.09 -26.59
CA LEU A 172 12.53 -0.28 -25.87
C LEU A 172 12.26 0.72 -24.73
N ILE A 173 11.08 1.33 -24.74
CA ILE A 173 10.64 2.31 -23.74
C ILE A 173 9.38 1.76 -23.09
N GLY A 174 9.47 1.39 -21.80
CA GLY A 174 8.38 0.73 -21.06
C GLY A 174 7.72 1.61 -20.03
N ASN A 175 6.39 1.53 -19.92
CA ASN A 175 5.62 2.02 -18.78
C ASN A 175 4.91 0.84 -18.12
N ILE A 176 5.24 0.58 -16.84
CA ILE A 176 4.68 -0.54 -16.07
C ILE A 176 3.80 0.00 -14.96
N GLY A 177 2.52 -0.37 -14.96
CA GLY A 177 1.60 0.06 -13.92
C GLY A 177 0.14 -0.13 -14.30
N ARG A 178 -0.75 -0.02 -13.31
CA ARG A 178 -2.20 -0.10 -13.57
C ARG A 178 -2.62 0.88 -14.65
N LEU A 179 -3.52 0.45 -15.53
CA LEU A 179 -4.12 1.32 -16.54
C LEU A 179 -5.09 2.29 -15.85
N SER A 180 -4.57 3.40 -15.34
CA SER A 180 -5.33 4.41 -14.63
C SER A 180 -4.77 5.80 -14.91
N GLU A 181 -5.62 6.82 -14.81
CA GLU A 181 -5.26 8.22 -14.99
C GLU A 181 -4.07 8.63 -14.12
N GLN A 182 -4.03 8.19 -12.86
CA GLN A 182 -2.93 8.45 -11.91
C GLN A 182 -1.55 8.00 -12.43
N LYS A 183 -1.50 7.03 -13.36
CA LYS A 183 -0.26 6.51 -13.95
C LYS A 183 0.15 7.21 -15.24
N GLY A 184 -0.62 8.20 -15.68
CA GLY A 184 -0.27 9.04 -16.83
C GLY A 184 -0.18 8.29 -18.15
N MET A 185 -0.95 7.21 -18.34
CA MET A 185 -0.90 6.39 -19.56
C MET A 185 -1.21 7.18 -20.81
N THR A 186 -2.14 8.14 -20.74
CA THR A 186 -2.48 9.04 -21.84
C THR A 186 -1.27 9.86 -22.28
N TYR A 187 -0.57 10.48 -21.31
CA TYR A 187 0.65 11.25 -21.59
C TYR A 187 1.77 10.38 -22.17
N PHE A 188 1.87 9.12 -21.72
CA PHE A 188 2.84 8.20 -22.29
C PHE A 188 2.55 7.87 -23.76
N ILE A 189 1.28 7.69 -24.13
CA ILE A 189 0.84 7.44 -25.51
C ILE A 189 1.08 8.68 -26.39
N GLU A 190 0.71 9.86 -25.91
CA GLU A 190 0.95 11.12 -26.63
C GLU A 190 2.45 11.37 -26.84
N ALA A 191 3.26 11.13 -25.82
CA ALA A 191 4.72 11.22 -25.94
C ALA A 191 5.29 10.21 -26.94
N ALA A 192 4.75 8.98 -26.97
CA ALA A 192 5.14 7.95 -27.92
C ALA A 192 4.83 8.37 -29.37
N GLU A 193 3.65 8.95 -29.62
CA GLU A 193 3.28 9.48 -30.93
C GLU A 193 4.26 10.54 -31.41
N ILE A 194 4.64 11.49 -30.54
CA ILE A 194 5.58 12.55 -30.90
C ILE A 194 6.97 11.97 -31.17
N ALA A 195 7.46 11.10 -30.28
CA ALA A 195 8.82 10.57 -30.37
C ALA A 195 9.03 9.66 -31.58
N THR A 196 8.04 8.85 -31.95
CA THR A 196 8.15 7.93 -33.12
C THR A 196 8.25 8.66 -34.44
N ARG A 197 7.87 9.94 -34.54
CA ARG A 197 8.02 10.75 -35.75
C ARG A 197 9.48 11.04 -36.09
N THR A 198 10.34 11.15 -35.06
CA THR A 198 11.78 11.46 -35.20
C THR A 198 12.69 10.29 -34.86
N HIS A 199 12.14 9.28 -34.16
CA HIS A 199 12.85 8.09 -33.68
C HIS A 199 12.10 6.83 -34.11
N PRO A 200 12.19 6.42 -35.40
CA PRO A 200 11.48 5.25 -35.91
C PRO A 200 11.93 3.92 -35.28
N GLU A 201 13.10 3.89 -34.66
CA GLU A 201 13.61 2.75 -33.90
C GLU A 201 12.99 2.61 -32.50
N ALA A 202 12.27 3.62 -31.98
CA ALA A 202 11.64 3.57 -30.66
C ALA A 202 10.41 2.64 -30.68
N ARG A 203 10.33 1.78 -29.66
CA ARG A 203 9.20 0.89 -29.39
C ARG A 203 8.67 1.15 -27.99
N PHE A 204 7.41 1.57 -27.91
CA PHE A 204 6.75 1.89 -26.66
C PHE A 204 5.91 0.71 -26.19
N ILE A 205 6.03 0.35 -24.92
CA ILE A 205 5.41 -0.84 -24.35
C ILE A 205 4.68 -0.43 -23.07
N ILE A 206 3.43 -0.85 -22.96
CA ILE A 206 2.62 -0.67 -21.76
C ILE A 206 2.34 -2.05 -21.16
N VAL A 207 2.63 -2.18 -19.86
CA VAL A 207 2.36 -3.39 -19.07
C VAL A 207 1.49 -2.98 -17.88
N GLY A 208 0.28 -3.59 -17.78
CA GLY A 208 -0.68 -3.23 -16.74
C GLY A 208 -1.60 -4.36 -16.31
#